data_f51e802bd9660cf4769bc09bbd16ba7d
#
_entry.id   f51e802bd9660cf4769bc09bbd16ba7d
#
_cell.length_a   1.000
_cell.length_b   1.000
_cell.length_c   1.000
_cell.angle_alpha   90.00
_cell.angle_beta   90.00
_cell.angle_gamma   90.00
#
_symmetry.space_group_name_H-M   'P 1'
#
loop_
_entity.id
_entity.type
_entity.pdbx_description
1 polymer ?
#
loop_
_entity_poly.entity_id
_entity_poly.type
_entity_poly.pdbx_seq_one_letter_code
_entity_poly.pdbx_strand_id
1 'polypeptide(L)'
;MHSNGKDTTGHLEIGFRLHPVGYKPKYERILLGLGNGVDISIAGNEKDQELHAYTVLAENTKIITFEPHLHAPGERMCLEAIWGYTVETLSCVGYDHNWVRGYAYDDDATPLLPKGTILHITGYMNNTETNPNVPDPRNWQGSGNRSVTNMFIDLGMRVKLSDEQFIQEMADRREELNLGPNDHVIGCPLCLAPLVAPMVEITDELTNKVASQE
;
A
#
# COMPACT_ATOMS: atom_id res chain seq x y z
N MET A 1 -6.66 10.64 20.86
CA MET A 1 -7.75 10.78 21.84
C MET A 1 -8.77 11.74 21.30
N HIS A 2 -10.03 11.37 21.29
CA HIS A 2 -11.13 12.26 20.92
C HIS A 2 -11.73 12.84 22.21
N SER A 3 -12.04 14.14 22.19
CA SER A 3 -12.75 14.76 23.30
C SER A 3 -14.19 14.27 23.33
N ASN A 4 -14.64 13.82 24.48
CA ASN A 4 -16.03 13.44 24.73
C ASN A 4 -16.84 14.60 25.39
N GLY A 5 -16.26 15.79 25.44
CA GLY A 5 -16.87 16.99 26.06
C GLY A 5 -16.92 16.97 27.59
N LYS A 6 -16.25 16.03 28.24
CA LYS A 6 -16.17 15.92 29.70
C LYS A 6 -14.72 16.05 30.17
N ASP A 7 -14.53 16.59 31.36
CA ASP A 7 -13.22 16.57 32.02
C ASP A 7 -12.82 15.13 32.30
N THR A 8 -11.66 14.73 31.79
CA THR A 8 -11.17 13.37 31.88
C THR A 8 -9.67 13.39 32.19
N THR A 9 -9.25 12.58 33.14
CA THR A 9 -7.83 12.34 33.43
C THR A 9 -7.42 11.02 32.78
N GLY A 10 -6.34 11.04 31.99
CA GLY A 10 -5.77 9.86 31.38
C GLY A 10 -4.32 9.66 31.79
N HIS A 11 -3.85 8.42 31.74
CA HIS A 11 -2.45 8.06 31.88
C HIS A 11 -1.91 7.56 30.56
N LEU A 12 -0.72 8.05 30.16
CA LEU A 12 -0.02 7.63 28.95
C LEU A 12 1.38 7.14 29.36
N GLU A 13 1.68 5.89 29.01
CA GLU A 13 3.04 5.36 29.11
C GLU A 13 3.60 5.16 27.70
N ILE A 14 4.84 5.60 27.48
CA ILE A 14 5.56 5.44 26.22
C ILE A 14 6.86 4.70 26.50
N GLY A 15 6.97 3.47 26.03
CA GLY A 15 8.19 2.66 26.09
C GLY A 15 9.01 2.81 24.80
N PHE A 16 10.31 3.09 24.94
CA PHE A 16 11.24 3.14 23.79
C PHE A 16 12.17 1.92 23.83
N ARG A 17 12.18 1.16 22.74
CA ARG A 17 13.18 0.11 22.51
C ARG A 17 14.24 0.66 21.56
N LEU A 18 15.42 0.90 22.08
CA LEU A 18 16.53 1.46 21.30
C LEU A 18 17.38 0.34 20.70
N HIS A 19 17.89 0.59 19.52
CA HIS A 19 18.95 -0.23 18.93
C HIS A 19 20.29 0.04 19.64
N PRO A 20 21.24 -0.91 19.58
CA PRO A 20 22.61 -0.68 20.07
C PRO A 20 23.25 0.54 19.42
N VAL A 21 24.18 1.17 20.15
CA VAL A 21 24.99 2.28 19.61
C VAL A 21 25.74 1.80 18.35
N GLY A 22 25.65 2.58 17.27
CA GLY A 22 26.28 2.25 16.00
C GLY A 22 25.44 1.34 15.08
N TYR A 23 24.24 0.94 15.48
CA TYR A 23 23.33 0.22 14.58
C TYR A 23 23.04 1.04 13.33
N LYS A 24 23.18 0.40 12.17
CA LYS A 24 22.80 0.95 10.88
C LYS A 24 21.74 0.03 10.27
N PRO A 25 20.55 0.53 9.91
CA PRO A 25 19.55 -0.29 9.22
C PRO A 25 20.09 -0.75 7.87
N LYS A 26 19.72 -1.97 7.45
CA LYS A 26 20.06 -2.50 6.10
C LYS A 26 19.48 -1.58 5.01
N TYR A 27 18.30 -1.05 5.26
CA TYR A 27 17.61 -0.15 4.34
C TYR A 27 17.01 1.05 5.06
N GLU A 28 16.91 2.16 4.37
CA GLU A 28 16.18 3.33 4.84
C GLU A 28 14.67 3.13 4.60
N ARG A 29 13.89 3.28 5.65
CA ARG A 29 12.43 3.26 5.57
C ARG A 29 11.90 4.66 5.31
N ILE A 30 11.02 4.76 4.33
CA ILE A 30 10.35 6.02 3.97
C ILE A 30 8.83 5.83 3.98
N LEU A 31 8.11 6.93 4.12
CA LEU A 31 6.66 6.93 4.04
C LEU A 31 6.21 6.54 2.62
N LEU A 32 5.21 5.67 2.49
CA LEU A 32 4.57 5.40 1.21
C LEU A 32 3.77 6.62 0.75
N GLY A 33 2.89 7.14 1.61
CA GLY A 33 2.16 8.37 1.38
C GLY A 33 1.22 8.32 0.18
N LEU A 34 0.64 7.13 -0.09
CA LEU A 34 -0.31 6.97 -1.19
C LEU A 34 -1.71 7.39 -0.74
N GLY A 35 -2.28 8.37 -1.40
CA GLY A 35 -3.62 8.83 -1.05
C GLY A 35 -4.11 9.98 -1.92
N ASN A 36 -5.32 10.41 -1.60
CA ASN A 36 -5.92 11.62 -2.14
C ASN A 36 -6.40 12.48 -0.96
N GLY A 37 -5.76 13.63 -0.77
CA GLY A 37 -6.12 14.58 0.30
C GLY A 37 -6.84 15.83 -0.19
N VAL A 38 -7.08 15.94 -1.49
CA VAL A 38 -7.56 17.19 -2.12
C VAL A 38 -8.92 17.00 -2.79
N ASP A 39 -9.07 15.90 -3.51
CA ASP A 39 -10.25 15.62 -4.33
C ASP A 39 -11.10 14.49 -3.71
N ILE A 40 -11.61 14.75 -2.51
CA ILE A 40 -12.50 13.86 -1.79
C ILE A 40 -13.92 14.42 -1.84
N SER A 41 -14.85 13.60 -2.33
CA SER A 41 -16.27 13.96 -2.42
C SER A 41 -17.12 12.79 -1.92
N ILE A 42 -17.65 12.91 -0.70
CA ILE A 42 -18.52 11.90 -0.09
C ILE A 42 -19.91 12.50 0.05
N ALA A 43 -20.85 11.93 -0.67
CA ALA A 43 -22.26 12.40 -0.66
C ALA A 43 -22.92 12.14 0.69
N GLY A 44 -23.87 13.00 1.03
CA GLY A 44 -24.69 12.84 2.23
C GLY A 44 -25.70 11.70 2.08
N ASN A 45 -26.02 11.00 3.18
CA ASN A 45 -26.97 9.90 3.26
C ASN A 45 -26.69 8.72 2.32
N GLU A 46 -25.45 8.55 1.88
CA GLU A 46 -25.02 7.46 1.01
C GLU A 46 -23.96 6.59 1.69
N LYS A 47 -24.05 5.29 1.44
CA LYS A 47 -23.08 4.28 1.85
C LYS A 47 -22.43 3.64 0.62
N ASP A 48 -21.46 2.76 0.89
CA ASP A 48 -20.75 2.00 -0.14
C ASP A 48 -20.08 2.89 -1.20
N GLN A 49 -19.69 4.11 -0.80
CA GLN A 49 -18.98 5.05 -1.68
C GLN A 49 -17.50 4.68 -1.74
N GLU A 50 -16.96 4.60 -2.94
CA GLU A 50 -15.56 4.23 -3.17
C GLU A 50 -14.71 5.45 -3.52
N LEU A 51 -13.52 5.51 -2.92
CA LEU A 51 -12.46 6.44 -3.28
C LEU A 51 -11.25 5.67 -3.79
N HIS A 52 -10.58 6.20 -4.79
CA HIS A 52 -9.42 5.56 -5.40
C HIS A 52 -8.22 6.51 -5.43
N ALA A 53 -7.02 5.95 -5.20
CA ALA A 53 -5.78 6.65 -5.45
C ALA A 53 -4.74 5.69 -6.04
N TYR A 54 -3.90 6.19 -6.94
CA TYR A 54 -2.94 5.42 -7.69
C TYR A 54 -1.56 6.06 -7.64
N THR A 55 -0.52 5.26 -7.64
CA THR A 55 0.84 5.72 -7.92
C THR A 55 1.61 4.67 -8.71
N VAL A 56 2.50 5.12 -9.59
CA VAL A 56 3.44 4.22 -10.27
C VAL A 56 4.74 4.20 -9.48
N LEU A 57 5.23 3.02 -9.15
CA LEU A 57 6.51 2.86 -8.47
C LEU A 57 7.65 3.22 -9.42
N ALA A 58 8.37 4.28 -9.09
CA ALA A 58 9.54 4.73 -9.85
C ALA A 58 10.77 3.85 -9.62
N GLU A 59 10.85 3.17 -8.47
CA GLU A 59 11.91 2.26 -8.09
C GLU A 59 11.34 0.92 -7.60
N ASN A 60 12.16 -0.14 -7.64
CA ASN A 60 11.83 -1.39 -6.99
C ASN A 60 11.55 -1.13 -5.50
N THR A 61 10.51 -1.73 -4.97
CA THR A 61 9.99 -1.34 -3.67
C THR A 61 9.64 -2.57 -2.83
N LYS A 62 10.03 -2.53 -1.55
CA LYS A 62 9.56 -3.46 -0.51
C LYS A 62 8.58 -2.71 0.39
N ILE A 63 7.33 -3.18 0.49
CA ILE A 63 6.30 -2.57 1.34
C ILE A 63 6.41 -3.15 2.74
N ILE A 64 6.74 -2.33 3.73
CA ILE A 64 6.98 -2.79 5.10
C ILE A 64 5.71 -2.82 5.93
N THR A 65 4.90 -1.77 5.81
CA THR A 65 3.64 -1.67 6.55
C THR A 65 2.55 -1.08 5.66
N PHE A 66 1.32 -1.47 5.95
CA PHE A 66 0.11 -0.83 5.46
C PHE A 66 -0.57 -0.13 6.63
N GLU A 67 -0.80 1.17 6.53
CA GLU A 67 -1.42 1.98 7.57
C GLU A 67 -2.59 2.79 6.97
N PRO A 68 -3.77 2.16 6.83
CA PRO A 68 -4.95 2.81 6.31
C PRO A 68 -5.38 3.94 7.24
N HIS A 69 -5.42 5.15 6.70
CA HIS A 69 -5.83 6.32 7.44
C HIS A 69 -7.02 6.98 6.74
N LEU A 70 -8.17 6.78 7.34
CA LEU A 70 -9.45 7.37 6.97
C LEU A 70 -9.89 8.29 8.12
N HIS A 71 -11.03 8.95 7.94
CA HIS A 71 -11.71 9.65 9.03
C HIS A 71 -13.14 9.10 9.21
N ALA A 72 -14.00 9.84 9.91
CA ALA A 72 -15.30 9.36 10.36
C ALA A 72 -16.13 8.56 9.35
N PRO A 73 -16.23 8.95 8.05
CA PRO A 73 -16.98 8.15 7.08
C PRO A 73 -16.34 6.82 6.69
N GLY A 74 -15.04 6.61 7.00
CA GLY A 74 -14.29 5.43 6.55
C GLY A 74 -14.71 4.15 7.23
N GLU A 75 -14.84 3.08 6.48
CA GLU A 75 -15.16 1.73 6.96
C GLU A 75 -14.08 0.70 6.64
N ARG A 76 -13.39 0.83 5.50
CA ARG A 76 -12.42 -0.14 5.02
C ARG A 76 -11.46 0.50 4.03
N MET A 77 -10.23 -0.02 3.95
CA MET A 77 -9.28 0.30 2.89
C MET A 77 -8.58 -0.95 2.40
N CYS A 78 -8.39 -1.03 1.10
CA CYS A 78 -7.62 -2.07 0.44
C CYS A 78 -6.41 -1.48 -0.25
N LEU A 79 -5.30 -2.22 -0.25
CA LEU A 79 -4.08 -1.95 -1.01
C LEU A 79 -3.90 -3.04 -2.05
N GLU A 80 -3.69 -2.66 -3.29
CA GLU A 80 -3.54 -3.54 -4.44
C GLU A 80 -2.30 -3.18 -5.25
N ALA A 81 -1.70 -4.18 -5.87
CA ALA A 81 -0.64 -4.02 -6.86
C ALA A 81 -1.16 -4.43 -8.24
N ILE A 82 -0.93 -3.59 -9.24
CA ILE A 82 -1.27 -3.87 -10.63
C ILE A 82 0.02 -4.06 -11.39
N TRP A 83 0.20 -5.27 -11.91
CA TRP A 83 1.39 -5.69 -12.63
C TRP A 83 1.01 -6.49 -13.87
N GLY A 84 1.45 -6.04 -15.04
CA GLY A 84 1.07 -6.66 -16.30
C GLY A 84 -0.44 -6.72 -16.48
N TYR A 85 -1.01 -7.91 -16.47
CA TYR A 85 -2.45 -8.16 -16.61
C TYR A 85 -3.12 -8.58 -15.30
N THR A 86 -2.41 -8.47 -14.19
CA THR A 86 -2.86 -8.96 -12.87
C THR A 86 -3.11 -7.79 -11.94
N VAL A 87 -4.23 -7.86 -11.23
CA VAL A 87 -4.51 -7.03 -10.04
C VAL A 87 -4.44 -7.97 -8.84
N GLU A 88 -3.58 -7.66 -7.90
CA GLU A 88 -3.34 -8.47 -6.72
C GLU A 88 -3.61 -7.68 -5.46
N THR A 89 -4.53 -8.15 -4.63
CA THR A 89 -4.83 -7.54 -3.34
C THR A 89 -3.74 -7.92 -2.34
N LEU A 90 -2.97 -6.93 -1.89
CA LEU A 90 -1.90 -7.09 -0.91
C LEU A 90 -2.45 -7.09 0.53
N SER A 91 -3.39 -6.21 0.81
CA SER A 91 -4.07 -6.09 2.10
C SER A 91 -5.43 -5.46 1.92
N CYS A 92 -6.40 -5.90 2.72
CA CYS A 92 -7.71 -5.28 2.79
C CYS A 92 -8.23 -5.37 4.22
N VAL A 93 -8.42 -4.25 4.88
CA VAL A 93 -8.70 -4.20 6.32
C VAL A 93 -9.86 -3.27 6.65
N GLY A 94 -10.64 -3.62 7.67
CA GLY A 94 -11.63 -2.73 8.25
C GLY A 94 -10.96 -1.56 8.96
N TYR A 95 -11.58 -0.39 8.89
CA TYR A 95 -11.13 0.81 9.57
C TYR A 95 -11.98 1.07 10.82
N ASP A 96 -11.31 1.24 11.96
CA ASP A 96 -11.93 1.67 13.20
C ASP A 96 -11.49 3.11 13.51
N HIS A 97 -12.44 4.05 13.42
CA HIS A 97 -12.18 5.46 13.66
C HIS A 97 -11.58 5.75 15.05
N ASN A 98 -11.88 4.92 16.04
CA ASN A 98 -11.38 5.06 17.41
C ASN A 98 -10.08 4.29 17.67
N TRP A 99 -9.65 3.45 16.73
CA TRP A 99 -8.47 2.61 16.85
C TRP A 99 -7.73 2.45 15.53
N VAL A 100 -7.07 3.51 15.08
CA VAL A 100 -6.22 3.47 13.88
C VAL A 100 -5.06 2.52 14.09
N ARG A 101 -4.82 1.62 13.14
CA ARG A 101 -3.78 0.58 13.21
C ARG A 101 -2.87 0.63 12.00
N GLY A 102 -1.57 0.42 12.25
CA GLY A 102 -0.61 0.04 11.23
C GLY A 102 -0.44 -1.48 11.21
N TYR A 103 -0.40 -2.06 10.03
CA TYR A 103 -0.22 -3.50 9.80
C TYR A 103 1.17 -3.72 9.22
N ALA A 104 2.03 -4.41 9.97
CA ALA A 104 3.35 -4.81 9.47
C ALA A 104 3.23 -6.16 8.77
N TYR A 105 3.85 -6.28 7.61
CA TYR A 105 4.02 -7.57 6.96
C TYR A 105 5.13 -8.36 7.65
N ASP A 106 4.95 -9.67 7.78
CA ASP A 106 6.03 -10.56 8.18
C ASP A 106 7.13 -10.55 7.10
N ASP A 107 8.37 -10.83 7.48
CA ASP A 107 9.52 -10.67 6.59
C ASP A 107 9.39 -11.51 5.30
N ASP A 108 8.85 -12.71 5.41
CA ASP A 108 8.61 -13.64 4.31
C ASP A 108 7.39 -13.30 3.44
N ALA A 109 6.47 -12.49 3.96
CA ALA A 109 5.25 -12.03 3.28
C ALA A 109 5.31 -10.58 2.81
N THR A 110 6.40 -9.87 3.09
CA THR A 110 6.58 -8.46 2.69
C THR A 110 6.53 -8.30 1.17
N PRO A 111 5.62 -7.48 0.60
CA PRO A 111 5.54 -7.30 -0.84
C PRO A 111 6.83 -6.76 -1.45
N LEU A 112 7.33 -7.44 -2.49
CA LEU A 112 8.50 -7.08 -3.30
C LEU A 112 8.02 -6.74 -4.71
N LEU A 113 7.88 -5.46 -4.99
CA LEU A 113 7.26 -4.96 -6.20
C LEU A 113 8.29 -4.31 -7.11
N PRO A 114 8.38 -4.70 -8.39
CA PRO A 114 9.30 -4.09 -9.34
C PRO A 114 8.87 -2.66 -9.69
N LYS A 115 9.84 -1.85 -10.10
CA LYS A 115 9.55 -0.54 -10.70
C LYS A 115 8.54 -0.68 -11.85
N GLY A 116 7.66 0.30 -12.00
CA GLY A 116 6.57 0.27 -12.98
C GLY A 116 5.29 -0.37 -12.49
N THR A 117 5.31 -1.07 -11.34
CA THR A 117 4.08 -1.53 -10.69
C THR A 117 3.21 -0.33 -10.32
N ILE A 118 1.92 -0.41 -10.58
CA ILE A 118 0.95 0.56 -10.11
C ILE A 118 0.45 0.09 -8.74
N LEU A 119 0.64 0.91 -7.71
CA LEU A 119 -0.07 0.73 -6.46
C LEU A 119 -1.40 1.44 -6.53
N HIS A 120 -2.42 0.79 -6.05
CA HIS A 120 -3.78 1.28 -5.98
C HIS A 120 -4.31 1.11 -4.56
N ILE A 121 -4.96 2.12 -4.02
CA ILE A 121 -5.75 1.99 -2.80
C ILE A 121 -7.20 2.32 -3.09
N THR A 122 -8.09 1.54 -2.48
CA THR A 122 -9.53 1.78 -2.48
C THR A 122 -10.00 2.01 -1.05
N GLY A 123 -10.62 3.15 -0.81
CA GLY A 123 -11.29 3.47 0.46
C GLY A 123 -12.80 3.32 0.32
N TYR A 124 -13.43 2.71 1.32
CA TYR A 124 -14.88 2.50 1.36
C TYR A 124 -15.47 3.37 2.45
N MET A 125 -16.47 4.17 2.08
CA MET A 125 -17.03 5.21 2.92
C MET A 125 -18.53 5.01 3.13
N ASN A 126 -18.97 5.31 4.35
CA ASN A 126 -20.38 5.27 4.76
C ASN A 126 -20.73 6.59 5.45
N ASN A 127 -21.47 7.44 4.77
CA ASN A 127 -21.96 8.71 5.30
C ASN A 127 -23.47 8.63 5.56
N THR A 128 -23.91 7.63 6.34
CA THR A 128 -25.31 7.42 6.72
C THR A 128 -25.47 7.37 8.24
N GLU A 129 -26.72 7.38 8.69
CA GLU A 129 -27.06 7.22 10.13
C GLU A 129 -26.60 5.90 10.74
N THR A 130 -26.26 4.90 9.91
CA THR A 130 -25.71 3.62 10.39
C THR A 130 -24.26 3.72 10.82
N ASN A 131 -23.56 4.78 10.44
CA ASN A 131 -22.20 5.03 10.88
C ASN A 131 -22.17 5.97 12.10
N PRO A 132 -21.91 5.45 13.31
CA PRO A 132 -21.97 6.24 14.54
C PRO A 132 -20.88 7.30 14.66
N ASN A 133 -19.86 7.27 13.78
CA ASN A 133 -18.74 8.21 13.79
C ASN A 133 -19.06 9.48 12.98
N VAL A 134 -20.12 9.46 12.17
CA VAL A 134 -20.55 10.60 11.35
C VAL A 134 -21.50 11.48 12.16
N PRO A 135 -21.18 12.74 12.45
CA PRO A 135 -22.02 13.60 13.30
C PRO A 135 -23.34 13.99 12.65
N ASP A 136 -23.35 14.24 11.34
CA ASP A 136 -24.53 14.56 10.57
C ASP A 136 -24.40 14.01 9.15
N PRO A 137 -25.05 12.88 8.86
CA PRO A 137 -24.91 12.20 7.57
C PRO A 137 -25.60 12.94 6.41
N ARG A 138 -26.41 13.93 6.67
CA ARG A 138 -27.08 14.73 5.61
C ARG A 138 -26.12 15.63 4.87
N ASN A 139 -24.95 15.91 5.47
CA ASN A 139 -23.96 16.79 4.90
C ASN A 139 -22.99 16.03 4.00
N TRP A 140 -22.64 16.66 2.89
CA TRP A 140 -21.48 16.27 2.09
C TRP A 140 -20.19 16.36 2.93
N GLN A 141 -19.28 15.39 2.74
CA GLN A 141 -17.99 15.33 3.40
C GLN A 141 -16.85 15.49 2.39
N GLY A 142 -16.05 16.53 2.58
CA GLY A 142 -14.81 16.75 1.86
C GLY A 142 -13.59 16.42 2.70
N SER A 143 -12.40 16.65 2.12
CA SER A 143 -11.14 16.45 2.84
C SER A 143 -10.97 17.45 3.98
N GLY A 144 -10.28 17.04 5.06
CA GLY A 144 -9.96 17.94 6.15
C GLY A 144 -9.18 17.23 7.27
N ASN A 145 -8.52 18.06 8.08
CA ASN A 145 -7.68 17.57 9.18
C ASN A 145 -8.46 17.20 10.45
N ARG A 146 -9.76 17.52 10.50
CA ARG A 146 -10.59 17.15 11.66
C ARG A 146 -11.07 15.72 11.49
N SER A 147 -11.03 14.93 12.55
CA SER A 147 -11.43 13.51 12.53
C SER A 147 -12.88 13.24 12.08
N VAL A 148 -13.73 14.26 12.15
CA VAL A 148 -15.13 14.20 11.69
C VAL A 148 -15.31 14.58 10.21
N THR A 149 -14.27 15.08 9.55
CA THR A 149 -14.24 15.28 8.09
C THR A 149 -13.78 14.02 7.39
N ASN A 150 -13.25 14.08 6.18
CA ASN A 150 -12.74 12.90 5.51
C ASN A 150 -11.22 13.00 5.24
N MET A 151 -10.56 11.84 5.26
CA MET A 151 -9.18 11.65 4.84
C MET A 151 -9.06 10.28 4.17
N PHE A 152 -8.17 10.18 3.19
CA PHE A 152 -7.97 8.95 2.44
C PHE A 152 -6.50 8.83 2.04
N ILE A 153 -5.72 8.15 2.86
CA ILE A 153 -4.27 7.99 2.66
C ILE A 153 -3.77 6.71 3.33
N ASP A 154 -2.82 6.04 2.70
CA ASP A 154 -1.96 5.03 3.33
C ASP A 154 -0.70 5.71 3.87
N LEU A 155 -0.50 5.65 5.18
CA LEU A 155 0.67 6.17 5.89
C LEU A 155 1.72 5.08 6.14
N GLY A 156 1.60 3.94 5.49
CA GLY A 156 2.53 2.83 5.62
C GLY A 156 3.95 3.16 5.16
N MET A 157 4.87 2.29 5.50
CA MET A 157 6.30 2.45 5.24
C MET A 157 6.76 1.54 4.11
N ARG A 158 7.68 2.03 3.30
CA ARG A 158 8.35 1.28 2.24
C ARG A 158 9.86 1.46 2.29
N VAL A 159 10.54 0.58 1.57
CA VAL A 159 11.97 0.66 1.27
C VAL A 159 12.12 0.74 -0.24
N LYS A 160 12.95 1.65 -0.72
CA LYS A 160 13.42 1.68 -2.11
C LYS A 160 14.61 0.74 -2.26
N LEU A 161 14.62 -0.05 -3.32
CA LEU A 161 15.66 -1.02 -3.61
C LEU A 161 16.34 -0.69 -4.94
N SER A 162 17.67 -0.85 -5.01
CA SER A 162 18.34 -0.92 -6.31
C SER A 162 17.95 -2.21 -7.04
N ASP A 163 18.28 -2.32 -8.34
CA ASP A 163 18.00 -3.52 -9.10
C ASP A 163 18.70 -4.75 -8.50
N GLU A 164 19.96 -4.59 -8.03
CA GLU A 164 20.72 -5.66 -7.38
C GLU A 164 20.12 -6.07 -6.03
N GLN A 165 19.72 -5.08 -5.22
CA GLN A 165 19.07 -5.34 -3.93
C GLN A 165 17.73 -6.07 -4.12
N PHE A 166 16.97 -5.69 -5.12
CA PHE A 166 15.69 -6.31 -5.43
C PHE A 166 15.85 -7.77 -5.88
N ILE A 167 16.82 -8.04 -6.76
CA ILE A 167 17.17 -9.40 -7.21
C ILE A 167 17.59 -10.25 -6.01
N GLN A 168 18.43 -9.69 -5.11
CA GLN A 168 18.88 -10.42 -3.92
C GLN A 168 17.72 -10.73 -2.98
N GLU A 169 16.85 -9.76 -2.68
CA GLU A 169 15.67 -9.99 -1.82
C GLU A 169 14.72 -11.06 -2.39
N MET A 170 14.57 -11.11 -3.72
CA MET A 170 13.79 -12.16 -4.37
C MET A 170 14.47 -13.53 -4.27
N ALA A 171 15.79 -13.59 -4.44
CA ALA A 171 16.55 -14.83 -4.31
C ALA A 171 16.48 -15.38 -2.87
N ASP A 172 16.72 -14.51 -1.89
CA ASP A 172 16.63 -14.84 -0.47
C ASP A 172 15.23 -15.41 -0.13
N ARG A 173 14.17 -14.75 -0.60
CA ARG A 173 12.79 -15.21 -0.39
C ARG A 173 12.50 -16.57 -1.02
N ARG A 174 12.99 -16.77 -2.25
CA ARG A 174 12.81 -18.06 -2.94
C ARG A 174 13.48 -19.21 -2.17
N GLU A 175 14.66 -18.96 -1.63
CA GLU A 175 15.39 -19.92 -0.81
C GLU A 175 14.66 -20.16 0.51
N GLU A 176 14.29 -19.09 1.24
CA GLU A 176 13.63 -19.16 2.54
C GLU A 176 12.30 -19.92 2.49
N LEU A 177 11.48 -19.62 1.47
CA LEU A 177 10.19 -20.27 1.26
C LEU A 177 10.28 -21.58 0.46
N ASN A 178 11.47 -21.98 0.01
CA ASN A 178 11.69 -23.16 -0.84
C ASN A 178 10.78 -23.18 -2.08
N LEU A 179 10.68 -22.03 -2.79
CA LEU A 179 9.76 -21.86 -3.93
C LEU A 179 10.21 -22.63 -5.17
N GLY A 180 9.31 -23.41 -5.72
CA GLY A 180 9.46 -24.12 -6.99
C GLY A 180 9.09 -23.29 -8.22
N PRO A 181 9.25 -23.86 -9.42
CA PRO A 181 9.02 -23.11 -10.66
C PRO A 181 7.56 -22.68 -10.95
N ASN A 182 6.60 -23.23 -10.25
CA ASN A 182 5.18 -22.93 -10.46
C ASN A 182 4.52 -22.31 -9.22
N ASP A 183 5.30 -21.99 -8.19
CA ASP A 183 4.75 -21.40 -6.97
C ASP A 183 4.48 -19.92 -7.19
N HIS A 184 3.37 -19.45 -6.62
CA HIS A 184 2.96 -18.06 -6.63
C HIS A 184 3.09 -17.46 -5.23
N VAL A 185 3.66 -16.27 -5.16
CA VAL A 185 3.79 -15.51 -3.91
C VAL A 185 3.07 -14.18 -4.07
N ILE A 186 2.07 -13.96 -3.24
CA ILE A 186 1.33 -12.70 -3.20
C ILE A 186 2.31 -11.55 -2.93
N GLY A 187 2.19 -10.47 -3.72
CA GLY A 187 3.05 -9.31 -3.60
C GLY A 187 4.49 -9.52 -4.09
N CYS A 188 4.79 -10.63 -4.79
CA CYS A 188 6.08 -10.81 -5.44
C CYS A 188 5.93 -11.38 -6.86
N PRO A 189 5.48 -10.58 -7.82
CA PRO A 189 5.20 -11.06 -9.18
C PRO A 189 6.41 -11.66 -9.89
N LEU A 190 7.63 -11.25 -9.54
CA LEU A 190 8.87 -11.77 -10.11
C LEU A 190 9.55 -12.86 -9.25
N CYS A 191 9.03 -13.17 -8.04
CA CYS A 191 9.43 -14.35 -7.28
C CYS A 191 8.90 -15.64 -7.91
N LEU A 192 7.93 -15.54 -8.79
CA LEU A 192 7.58 -16.64 -9.68
C LEU A 192 8.86 -17.08 -10.39
N ALA A 193 9.09 -18.39 -10.46
CA ALA A 193 10.20 -18.93 -11.19
C ALA A 193 10.26 -18.27 -12.57
N PRO A 194 11.47 -18.08 -13.07
CA PRO A 194 11.67 -17.21 -14.18
C PRO A 194 10.71 -17.63 -15.29
N LEU A 195 9.73 -16.79 -15.58
CA LEU A 195 9.45 -16.49 -16.95
C LEU A 195 10.75 -15.88 -17.50
N VAL A 196 11.75 -16.73 -17.68
CA VAL A 196 12.74 -16.50 -18.68
C VAL A 196 11.97 -16.70 -19.99
N ALA A 197 11.16 -15.71 -20.33
CA ALA A 197 11.13 -15.34 -21.69
C ALA A 197 12.61 -15.06 -22.00
N PRO A 198 13.29 -15.83 -22.83
CA PRO A 198 14.57 -15.39 -23.31
C PRO A 198 14.31 -13.96 -23.77
N MET A 199 15.06 -13.00 -23.19
CA MET A 199 15.16 -11.72 -23.89
C MET A 199 15.59 -12.13 -25.27
N VAL A 200 14.68 -11.99 -26.22
CA VAL A 200 15.03 -12.11 -27.60
C VAL A 200 16.02 -10.97 -27.76
N GLU A 201 17.32 -11.29 -27.71
CA GLU A 201 18.32 -10.39 -28.23
C GLU A 201 17.80 -10.08 -29.63
N ILE A 202 17.38 -8.83 -29.82
CA ILE A 202 17.09 -8.30 -31.14
C ILE A 202 18.48 -8.25 -31.76
N THR A 203 18.88 -9.41 -32.30
CA THR A 203 20.10 -9.53 -33.08
C THR A 203 19.89 -8.68 -34.33
N ASP A 204 20.97 -8.06 -34.81
CA ASP A 204 20.97 -7.25 -36.03
C ASP A 204 20.35 -7.97 -37.26
N GLU A 205 20.20 -9.28 -37.21
CA GLU A 205 19.47 -10.09 -38.20
C GLU A 205 17.96 -9.79 -38.27
N LEU A 206 17.31 -9.46 -37.18
CA LEU A 206 15.87 -9.12 -37.20
C LEU A 206 15.67 -7.70 -37.75
N THR A 207 16.57 -6.79 -37.42
CA THR A 207 16.55 -5.41 -37.94
C THR A 207 16.79 -5.37 -39.44
N ASN A 208 17.67 -6.23 -39.95
CA ASN A 208 17.97 -6.33 -41.37
C ASN A 208 16.86 -7.01 -42.18
N LYS A 209 16.04 -7.88 -41.59
CA LYS A 209 14.90 -8.49 -42.25
C LYS A 209 13.72 -7.53 -42.45
N VAL A 210 13.53 -6.58 -41.55
CA VAL A 210 12.49 -5.54 -41.67
C VAL A 210 12.88 -4.53 -42.75
N ALA A 211 14.15 -4.14 -42.82
CA ALA A 211 14.67 -3.18 -43.81
C ALA A 211 14.76 -3.73 -45.25
N SER A 212 14.63 -5.05 -45.46
CA SER A 212 14.67 -5.67 -46.78
C SER A 212 13.29 -5.94 -47.40
N GLN A 213 12.20 -5.50 -46.74
CA GLN A 213 10.82 -5.64 -47.19
C GLN A 213 10.17 -4.31 -47.59
N GLU A 214 10.91 -3.21 -47.60
CA GLU A 214 10.56 -1.94 -48.23
C GLU A 214 11.29 -1.83 -49.60
#